data_0a4bc20bbf49e0644bccbabd8d6bf292
#
_entry.id   0a4bc20bbf49e0644bccbabd8d6bf292
#
_cell.length_a   1.000
_cell.length_b   1.000
_cell.length_c   1.000
_cell.angle_alpha   90.00
_cell.angle_beta   90.00
_cell.angle_gamma   90.00
#
_symmetry.space_group_name_H-M   'P 1'
#
loop_
_entity.id
_entity.type
_entity.pdbx_description
1 polymer ?
#
loop_
_entity_poly.entity_id
_entity_poly.type
_entity_poly.pdbx_seq_one_letter_code
_entity_poly.pdbx_strand_id
1 'polypeptide(L)'
;FKNTFITYRRHQRGENVDFTDLEKESCMINQAPGAPQLSILSFHGGFHGRTIGALATTHSKAIHKLDIPSFDWPIANFPNYKYPLEENVKENQREDEKSLAQVEELIEVYRKKDVPVAGIIVEPIQSEGGDNEASPEFFRQLQRIAKKNGAYLLIDEVQTGGGPTGKMWCHEHFNFDTPPDIVTFSKKMLLGGYYHTSEMR
;
A
#
# COMPACT_ATOMS: atom_id res chain seq x y z
N PHE A 1 -2.75 -1.49 8.53
CA PHE A 1 -2.06 -2.76 8.26
C PHE A 1 -2.67 -3.93 9.01
N LYS A 2 -2.91 -3.83 10.33
CA LYS A 2 -3.51 -4.96 11.09
C LYS A 2 -4.81 -5.44 10.45
N ASN A 3 -5.71 -4.52 10.08
CA ASN A 3 -6.95 -4.88 9.41
C ASN A 3 -6.69 -5.61 8.07
N THR A 4 -5.75 -5.12 7.27
CA THR A 4 -5.32 -5.77 6.02
C THR A 4 -4.86 -7.21 6.25
N PHE A 5 -3.99 -7.45 7.23
CA PHE A 5 -3.50 -8.80 7.55
C PHE A 5 -4.60 -9.72 8.06
N ILE A 6 -5.49 -9.22 8.93
CA ILE A 6 -6.61 -9.99 9.47
C ILE A 6 -7.56 -10.41 8.34
N THR A 7 -7.94 -9.47 7.47
CA THR A 7 -8.85 -9.74 6.34
C THR A 7 -8.21 -10.69 5.33
N TYR A 8 -6.93 -10.49 4.98
CA TYR A 8 -6.19 -11.38 4.10
C TYR A 8 -6.19 -12.83 4.61
N ARG A 9 -5.88 -13.02 5.89
CA ARG A 9 -5.89 -14.36 6.51
C ARG A 9 -7.28 -14.94 6.66
N ARG A 10 -8.29 -14.11 6.96
CA ARG A 10 -9.68 -14.54 7.03
C ARG A 10 -10.14 -15.11 5.67
N HIS A 11 -9.84 -14.44 4.57
CA HIS A 11 -10.15 -14.94 3.23
C HIS A 11 -9.43 -16.26 2.92
N GLN A 12 -8.16 -16.40 3.30
CA GLN A 12 -7.42 -17.64 3.12
C GLN A 12 -7.97 -18.81 3.93
N ARG A 13 -8.41 -18.54 5.17
CA ARG A 13 -8.96 -19.56 6.07
C ARG A 13 -10.39 -19.93 5.71
N GLY A 14 -11.17 -19.00 5.17
CA GLY A 14 -12.62 -19.07 5.01
C GLY A 14 -13.34 -18.25 6.07
N GLU A 15 -14.36 -17.49 5.67
CA GLU A 15 -15.02 -16.47 6.52
C GLU A 15 -15.62 -17.00 7.84
N ASN A 16 -16.04 -18.27 7.86
CA ASN A 16 -16.69 -18.88 9.03
C ASN A 16 -15.84 -19.97 9.67
N VAL A 17 -14.53 -19.97 9.42
CA VAL A 17 -13.61 -20.96 9.98
C VAL A 17 -12.89 -20.35 11.19
N ASP A 18 -13.03 -20.98 12.36
CA ASP A 18 -12.34 -20.59 13.59
C ASP A 18 -10.84 -20.88 13.53
N PHE A 19 -10.10 -20.23 14.42
CA PHE A 19 -8.67 -20.49 14.62
C PHE A 19 -8.46 -21.88 15.24
N THR A 20 -7.48 -22.59 14.73
CA THR A 20 -7.00 -23.84 15.33
C THR A 20 -6.29 -23.56 16.67
N ASP A 21 -6.20 -24.56 17.55
CA ASP A 21 -5.48 -24.40 18.81
C ASP A 21 -3.99 -24.14 18.57
N LEU A 22 -3.39 -24.74 17.54
CA LEU A 22 -2.02 -24.47 17.12
C LEU A 22 -1.82 -22.99 16.73
N GLU A 23 -2.77 -22.37 16.00
CA GLU A 23 -2.70 -20.95 15.68
C GLU A 23 -2.79 -20.07 16.93
N LYS A 24 -3.65 -20.42 17.90
CA LYS A 24 -3.78 -19.71 19.17
C LYS A 24 -2.53 -19.81 20.03
N GLU A 25 -1.91 -20.97 20.09
CA GLU A 25 -0.69 -21.20 20.87
C GLU A 25 0.53 -20.54 20.22
N SER A 26 0.72 -20.74 18.91
CA SER A 26 1.89 -20.23 18.21
C SER A 26 1.93 -18.71 18.11
N CYS A 27 0.78 -18.02 17.99
CA CYS A 27 0.77 -16.56 17.98
C CYS A 27 1.28 -15.95 19.30
N MET A 28 1.10 -16.63 20.44
CA MET A 28 1.57 -16.14 21.76
C MET A 28 3.09 -16.18 21.93
N ILE A 29 3.78 -16.92 21.04
CA ILE A 29 5.25 -16.98 21.00
C ILE A 29 5.82 -16.42 19.70
N ASN A 30 5.04 -15.61 18.98
CA ASN A 30 5.42 -14.94 17.73
C ASN A 30 5.84 -15.89 16.58
N GLN A 31 5.21 -17.08 16.50
CA GLN A 31 5.53 -18.10 15.51
C GLN A 31 4.35 -18.39 14.59
N ALA A 32 4.66 -18.85 13.37
CA ALA A 32 3.66 -19.39 12.47
C ALA A 32 3.07 -20.72 13.04
N PRO A 33 1.83 -21.08 12.71
CA PRO A 33 0.93 -20.42 11.78
C PRO A 33 0.13 -19.24 12.36
N GLY A 34 0.09 -19.06 13.67
CA GLY A 34 -0.72 -18.02 14.33
C GLY A 34 -0.17 -16.61 14.16
N ALA A 35 1.16 -16.44 14.00
CA ALA A 35 1.82 -15.20 13.58
C ALA A 35 2.45 -15.39 12.18
N PRO A 36 1.64 -15.30 11.10
CA PRO A 36 2.11 -15.59 9.76
C PRO A 36 3.08 -14.53 9.23
N GLN A 37 3.97 -14.92 8.34
CA GLN A 37 4.81 -14.01 7.58
C GLN A 37 3.96 -13.38 6.46
N LEU A 38 3.70 -12.08 6.55
CA LEU A 38 2.97 -11.31 5.56
C LEU A 38 3.70 -9.99 5.29
N SER A 39 3.47 -9.39 4.13
CA SER A 39 4.09 -8.13 3.75
C SER A 39 3.11 -7.09 3.25
N ILE A 40 3.53 -5.83 3.30
CA ILE A 40 2.90 -4.69 2.62
C ILE A 40 3.89 -4.16 1.59
N LEU A 41 3.49 -4.15 0.32
CA LEU A 41 4.27 -3.51 -0.72
C LEU A 41 4.11 -1.98 -0.63
N SER A 42 5.21 -1.26 -0.74
CA SER A 42 5.27 0.20 -0.73
C SER A 42 6.19 0.71 -1.86
N PHE A 43 6.33 2.03 -1.96
CA PHE A 43 7.11 2.65 -3.04
C PHE A 43 8.28 3.47 -2.49
N HIS A 44 9.41 3.47 -3.22
CA HIS A 44 10.50 4.42 -2.96
C HIS A 44 9.95 5.84 -2.96
N GLY A 45 10.43 6.68 -2.04
CA GLY A 45 9.93 8.04 -1.82
C GLY A 45 8.66 8.12 -0.95
N GLY A 46 7.95 7.02 -0.70
CA GLY A 46 6.73 7.01 0.12
C GLY A 46 6.97 7.36 1.59
N PHE A 47 6.00 8.03 2.21
CA PHE A 47 5.99 8.32 3.65
C PHE A 47 4.62 7.99 4.25
N HIS A 48 4.58 6.97 5.10
CA HIS A 48 3.33 6.44 5.68
C HIS A 48 3.28 6.49 7.21
N GLY A 49 4.26 7.10 7.83
CA GLY A 49 4.35 7.27 9.27
C GLY A 49 5.63 6.71 9.88
N ARG A 50 5.72 6.76 11.22
CA ARG A 50 6.94 6.41 11.97
C ARG A 50 6.75 5.32 13.03
N THR A 51 5.56 4.76 13.19
CA THR A 51 5.37 3.53 13.98
C THR A 51 5.99 2.34 13.24
N ILE A 52 6.42 1.31 13.93
CA ILE A 52 7.25 0.21 13.38
C ILE A 52 6.75 -0.30 12.02
N GLY A 53 5.47 -0.64 11.89
CA GLY A 53 4.90 -1.12 10.62
C GLY A 53 4.80 -0.01 9.55
N ALA A 54 4.38 1.19 9.91
CA ALA A 54 4.32 2.32 8.98
C ALA A 54 5.72 2.78 8.55
N LEU A 55 6.69 2.70 9.46
CA LEU A 55 8.09 3.03 9.17
C LEU A 55 8.70 2.02 8.18
N ALA A 56 8.30 0.75 8.25
CA ALA A 56 8.74 -0.28 7.30
C ALA A 56 8.27 0.02 5.85
N THR A 57 7.21 0.81 5.68
CA THR A 57 6.70 1.27 4.37
C THR A 57 7.10 2.72 4.04
N THR A 58 7.89 3.38 4.88
CA THR A 58 8.37 4.75 4.68
C THR A 58 9.78 4.74 4.10
N HIS A 59 9.98 5.38 2.93
CA HIS A 59 11.23 5.37 2.17
C HIS A 59 11.63 6.75 1.63
N SER A 60 11.12 7.81 2.26
CA SER A 60 11.36 9.19 1.81
C SER A 60 12.74 9.73 2.21
N LYS A 61 13.20 9.44 3.42
CA LYS A 61 14.49 9.95 3.93
C LYS A 61 15.14 8.98 4.93
N ALA A 62 16.44 8.77 4.82
CA ALA A 62 17.20 7.88 5.69
C ALA A 62 17.09 8.24 7.19
N ILE A 63 17.06 9.53 7.51
CA ILE A 63 16.96 10.02 8.90
C ILE A 63 15.69 9.53 9.64
N HIS A 64 14.66 9.12 8.91
CA HIS A 64 13.44 8.59 9.52
C HIS A 64 13.61 7.14 10.01
N LYS A 65 14.60 6.40 9.51
CA LYS A 65 14.71 4.93 9.61
C LYS A 65 16.00 4.44 10.28
N LEU A 66 17.03 5.29 10.36
CA LEU A 66 18.33 4.89 10.91
C LEU A 66 18.17 4.32 12.33
N ASP A 67 18.88 3.23 12.60
CA ASP A 67 18.92 2.51 13.89
C ASP A 67 17.59 1.86 14.34
N ILE A 68 16.57 1.85 13.48
CA ILE A 68 15.25 1.26 13.80
C ILE A 68 15.11 -0.09 13.08
N PRO A 69 14.83 -1.20 13.80
CA PRO A 69 14.48 -2.48 13.20
C PRO A 69 13.30 -2.37 12.24
N SER A 70 13.35 -3.08 11.12
CA SER A 70 12.29 -3.03 10.10
C SER A 70 11.95 -4.43 9.58
N PHE A 71 10.79 -4.55 8.96
CA PHE A 71 10.39 -5.75 8.22
C PHE A 71 11.05 -5.73 6.83
N ASP A 72 11.45 -6.90 6.32
CA ASP A 72 11.86 -7.09 4.93
C ASP A 72 10.58 -7.20 4.05
N TRP A 73 10.00 -6.05 3.72
CA TRP A 73 8.82 -5.93 2.87
C TRP A 73 9.18 -5.37 1.49
N PRO A 74 8.44 -5.72 0.43
CA PRO A 74 8.77 -5.31 -0.93
C PRO A 74 8.62 -3.80 -1.15
N ILE A 75 9.57 -3.23 -1.90
CA ILE A 75 9.61 -1.81 -2.23
C ILE A 75 9.74 -1.69 -3.75
N ALA A 76 8.74 -1.08 -4.41
CA ALA A 76 8.74 -0.78 -5.83
C ALA A 76 9.21 0.66 -6.10
N ASN A 77 9.63 0.94 -7.33
CA ASN A 77 9.84 2.30 -7.76
C ASN A 77 8.50 2.98 -8.08
N PHE A 78 8.31 4.21 -7.59
CA PHE A 78 7.21 5.06 -8.03
C PHE A 78 7.54 5.62 -9.42
N PRO A 79 6.55 5.88 -10.31
CA PRO A 79 6.82 6.49 -11.61
C PRO A 79 7.62 7.78 -11.50
N ASN A 80 8.65 7.95 -12.34
CA ASN A 80 9.51 9.13 -12.34
C ASN A 80 9.24 9.96 -13.59
N TYR A 81 8.25 10.84 -13.52
CA TYR A 81 7.78 11.61 -14.66
C TYR A 81 8.72 12.72 -15.08
N LYS A 82 8.76 12.93 -16.41
CA LYS A 82 9.37 14.09 -17.04
C LYS A 82 8.32 15.18 -17.27
N TYR A 83 8.75 16.42 -17.13
CA TYR A 83 7.95 17.62 -17.34
C TYR A 83 8.48 18.43 -18.52
N PRO A 84 7.63 19.18 -19.26
CA PRO A 84 6.18 19.25 -19.07
C PRO A 84 5.49 17.94 -19.45
N LEU A 85 4.37 17.61 -18.75
CA LEU A 85 3.69 16.31 -18.91
C LEU A 85 3.19 16.10 -20.35
N GLU A 86 2.64 17.13 -20.97
CA GLU A 86 2.09 17.12 -22.34
C GLU A 86 3.13 16.82 -23.43
N GLU A 87 4.39 17.14 -23.20
CA GLU A 87 5.49 16.87 -24.14
C GLU A 87 6.11 15.48 -23.94
N ASN A 88 5.91 14.86 -22.78
CA ASN A 88 6.56 13.61 -22.38
C ASN A 88 5.57 12.46 -22.16
N VAL A 89 4.41 12.48 -22.81
CA VAL A 89 3.32 11.49 -22.57
C VAL A 89 3.79 10.05 -22.73
N LYS A 90 4.54 9.74 -23.78
CA LYS A 90 5.01 8.37 -24.06
C LYS A 90 6.08 7.89 -23.07
N GLU A 91 6.98 8.79 -22.69
CA GLU A 91 8.01 8.52 -21.68
C GLU A 91 7.38 8.24 -20.32
N ASN A 92 6.41 9.06 -19.92
CA ASN A 92 5.72 8.93 -18.65
C ASN A 92 4.83 7.67 -18.60
N GLN A 93 4.19 7.31 -19.73
CA GLN A 93 3.49 6.04 -19.83
C GLN A 93 4.43 4.83 -19.65
N ARG A 94 5.65 4.88 -20.18
CA ARG A 94 6.65 3.82 -19.97
C ARG A 94 7.11 3.73 -18.51
N GLU A 95 7.17 4.85 -17.79
CA GLU A 95 7.48 4.84 -16.35
C GLU A 95 6.34 4.19 -15.56
N ASP A 96 5.07 4.44 -15.91
CA ASP A 96 3.93 3.73 -15.32
C ASP A 96 4.04 2.21 -15.56
N GLU A 97 4.23 1.80 -16.82
CA GLU A 97 4.34 0.38 -17.20
C GLU A 97 5.50 -0.32 -16.48
N LYS A 98 6.65 0.33 -16.37
CA LYS A 98 7.83 -0.17 -15.68
C LYS A 98 7.60 -0.34 -14.18
N SER A 99 7.00 0.64 -13.54
CA SER A 99 6.64 0.57 -12.12
C SER A 99 5.65 -0.55 -11.85
N LEU A 100 4.58 -0.66 -12.64
CA LEU A 100 3.56 -1.69 -12.51
C LEU A 100 4.13 -3.11 -12.74
N ALA A 101 5.00 -3.28 -13.74
CA ALA A 101 5.68 -4.56 -13.98
C ALA A 101 6.55 -4.98 -12.78
N GLN A 102 7.26 -4.03 -12.16
CA GLN A 102 8.03 -4.28 -10.95
C GLN A 102 7.13 -4.67 -9.77
N VAL A 103 5.96 -4.06 -9.62
CA VAL A 103 4.99 -4.45 -8.60
C VAL A 103 4.56 -5.91 -8.77
N GLU A 104 4.20 -6.34 -9.99
CA GLU A 104 3.82 -7.74 -10.26
C GLU A 104 4.99 -8.70 -9.97
N GLU A 105 6.21 -8.35 -10.40
CA GLU A 105 7.41 -9.13 -10.11
C GLU A 105 7.65 -9.30 -8.61
N LEU A 106 7.59 -8.20 -7.84
CA LEU A 106 7.78 -8.23 -6.40
C LEU A 106 6.73 -9.07 -5.68
N ILE A 107 5.46 -8.99 -6.08
CA ILE A 107 4.39 -9.84 -5.53
C ILE A 107 4.75 -11.32 -5.71
N GLU A 108 5.22 -11.71 -6.89
CA GLU A 108 5.59 -13.09 -7.17
C GLU A 108 6.85 -13.53 -6.42
N VAL A 109 7.87 -12.66 -6.33
CA VAL A 109 9.09 -12.92 -5.56
C VAL A 109 8.77 -13.16 -4.08
N TYR A 110 7.93 -12.31 -3.47
CA TYR A 110 7.59 -12.45 -2.06
C TYR A 110 6.62 -13.61 -1.78
N ARG A 111 5.79 -13.97 -2.75
CA ARG A 111 5.01 -15.22 -2.69
C ARG A 111 5.92 -16.45 -2.62
N LYS A 112 6.96 -16.50 -3.44
CA LYS A 112 7.95 -17.61 -3.44
C LYS A 112 8.81 -17.66 -2.17
N LYS A 113 8.98 -16.52 -1.49
CA LYS A 113 9.65 -16.45 -0.17
C LYS A 113 8.76 -16.89 0.99
N ASP A 114 7.50 -17.25 0.75
CA ASP A 114 6.47 -17.52 1.76
C ASP A 114 6.16 -16.30 2.67
N VAL A 115 6.29 -15.09 2.10
CA VAL A 115 5.95 -13.79 2.72
C VAL A 115 5.01 -13.01 1.79
N PRO A 116 3.82 -13.55 1.48
CA PRO A 116 2.96 -12.97 0.46
C PRO A 116 2.56 -11.52 0.77
N VAL A 117 2.35 -10.75 -0.30
CA VAL A 117 1.89 -9.36 -0.21
C VAL A 117 0.39 -9.34 0.11
N ALA A 118 0.05 -8.93 1.33
CA ALA A 118 -1.34 -8.81 1.76
C ALA A 118 -1.97 -7.47 1.35
N GLY A 119 -1.17 -6.44 1.13
CA GLY A 119 -1.64 -5.13 0.70
C GLY A 119 -0.56 -4.30 0.02
N ILE A 120 -0.99 -3.32 -0.74
CA ILE A 120 -0.15 -2.32 -1.41
C ILE A 120 -0.55 -0.96 -0.87
N ILE A 121 0.41 -0.19 -0.34
CA ILE A 121 0.17 1.18 0.12
C ILE A 121 0.83 2.19 -0.80
N VAL A 122 0.09 3.26 -1.11
CA VAL A 122 0.57 4.33 -2.00
C VAL A 122 -0.06 5.67 -1.63
N GLU A 123 0.72 6.76 -1.73
CA GLU A 123 0.21 8.12 -1.70
C GLU A 123 -0.27 8.52 -3.10
N PRO A 124 -1.41 9.23 -3.25
CA PRO A 124 -1.81 9.83 -4.53
C PRO A 124 -0.76 10.79 -5.08
N ILE A 125 -0.11 11.54 -4.20
CA ILE A 125 1.03 12.42 -4.46
C ILE A 125 2.04 12.21 -3.34
N GLN A 126 3.26 11.81 -3.66
CA GLN A 126 4.33 11.64 -2.68
C GLN A 126 4.83 13.00 -2.21
N SER A 127 4.39 13.48 -1.04
CA SER A 127 4.79 14.81 -0.58
C SER A 127 6.20 14.84 0.03
N GLU A 128 6.49 14.03 1.02
CA GLU A 128 7.84 13.93 1.61
C GLU A 128 8.89 13.37 0.64
N GLY A 129 8.46 12.62 -0.34
CA GLY A 129 9.31 12.05 -1.39
C GLY A 129 9.67 13.00 -2.52
N GLY A 130 9.07 14.20 -2.59
CA GLY A 130 9.42 15.24 -3.57
C GLY A 130 8.27 15.66 -4.50
N ASP A 131 7.04 15.59 -4.04
CA ASP A 131 5.81 15.96 -4.78
C ASP A 131 5.63 15.19 -6.10
N ASN A 132 6.04 13.92 -6.08
CA ASN A 132 5.90 13.04 -7.25
C ASN A 132 4.44 12.62 -7.44
N GLU A 133 3.98 12.68 -8.66
CA GLU A 133 2.64 12.26 -9.08
C GLU A 133 2.68 11.12 -10.10
N ALA A 134 1.57 10.42 -10.27
CA ALA A 134 1.39 9.41 -11.29
C ALA A 134 0.02 9.57 -11.98
N SER A 135 -0.15 8.95 -13.15
CA SER A 135 -1.38 9.07 -13.92
C SER A 135 -2.57 8.38 -13.23
N PRO A 136 -3.81 8.83 -13.48
CA PRO A 136 -4.99 8.08 -13.04
C PRO A 136 -5.00 6.63 -13.53
N GLU A 137 -4.43 6.36 -14.72
CA GLU A 137 -4.34 5.01 -15.26
C GLU A 137 -3.38 4.15 -14.45
N PHE A 138 -2.23 4.69 -14.00
CA PHE A 138 -1.32 3.99 -13.09
C PHE A 138 -2.07 3.47 -11.86
N PHE A 139 -2.86 4.30 -11.19
CA PHE A 139 -3.60 3.91 -9.99
C PHE A 139 -4.69 2.87 -10.29
N ARG A 140 -5.41 3.00 -11.43
CA ARG A 140 -6.38 1.98 -11.85
C ARG A 140 -5.74 0.62 -12.11
N GLN A 141 -4.60 0.61 -12.82
CA GLN A 141 -3.86 -0.64 -13.07
C GLN A 141 -3.30 -1.22 -11.77
N LEU A 142 -2.79 -0.38 -10.86
CA LEU A 142 -2.32 -0.82 -9.54
C LEU A 142 -3.45 -1.50 -8.74
N GLN A 143 -4.67 -0.95 -8.78
CA GLN A 143 -5.84 -1.58 -8.17
C GLN A 143 -6.15 -2.94 -8.79
N ARG A 144 -6.09 -3.06 -10.12
CA ARG A 144 -6.33 -4.33 -10.83
C ARG A 144 -5.26 -5.37 -10.49
N ILE A 145 -4.00 -4.97 -10.40
CA ILE A 145 -2.88 -5.84 -9.98
C ILE A 145 -3.10 -6.33 -8.54
N ALA A 146 -3.45 -5.44 -7.62
CA ALA A 146 -3.75 -5.81 -6.24
C ALA A 146 -4.85 -6.86 -6.19
N LYS A 147 -6.00 -6.62 -6.81
CA LYS A 147 -7.15 -7.54 -6.85
C LYS A 147 -6.82 -8.88 -7.50
N LYS A 148 -6.12 -8.88 -8.64
CA LYS A 148 -5.68 -10.09 -9.34
C LYS A 148 -4.85 -11.00 -8.44
N ASN A 149 -4.10 -10.42 -7.51
CA ASN A 149 -3.20 -11.13 -6.61
C ASN A 149 -3.76 -11.35 -5.20
N GLY A 150 -5.02 -11.01 -4.95
CA GLY A 150 -5.66 -11.12 -3.64
C GLY A 150 -5.11 -10.17 -2.58
N ALA A 151 -4.42 -9.12 -3.00
CA ALA A 151 -3.93 -8.06 -2.12
C ALA A 151 -4.92 -6.88 -2.06
N TYR A 152 -4.86 -6.11 -0.98
CA TYR A 152 -5.70 -4.94 -0.76
C TYR A 152 -4.98 -3.65 -1.14
N LEU A 153 -5.70 -2.68 -1.73
CA LEU A 153 -5.16 -1.37 -2.06
C LEU A 153 -5.45 -0.36 -0.94
N LEU A 154 -4.38 0.18 -0.35
CA LEU A 154 -4.41 1.20 0.68
C LEU A 154 -3.96 2.54 0.06
N ILE A 155 -4.85 3.51 -0.01
CA ILE A 155 -4.54 4.87 -0.46
C ILE A 155 -4.28 5.76 0.76
N ASP A 156 -3.07 6.29 0.84
CA ASP A 156 -2.67 7.19 1.91
C ASP A 156 -2.99 8.64 1.55
N GLU A 157 -4.13 9.12 2.02
CA GLU A 157 -4.62 10.48 1.82
C GLU A 157 -4.31 11.41 3.00
N VAL A 158 -3.35 11.05 3.85
CA VAL A 158 -2.97 11.88 5.00
C VAL A 158 -2.54 13.28 4.57
N GLN A 159 -1.88 13.41 3.42
CA GLN A 159 -1.47 14.71 2.87
C GLN A 159 -2.48 15.27 1.86
N THR A 160 -3.06 14.44 1.03
CA THR A 160 -3.91 14.85 -0.11
C THR A 160 -5.39 14.96 0.24
N GLY A 161 -5.85 14.34 1.30
CA GLY A 161 -7.25 14.40 1.74
C GLY A 161 -7.62 15.72 2.39
N GLY A 162 -8.92 16.03 2.39
CA GLY A 162 -9.47 17.26 2.96
C GLY A 162 -9.48 18.45 2.00
N GLY A 163 -9.53 18.22 0.69
CA GLY A 163 -9.84 19.22 -0.34
C GLY A 163 -8.67 19.90 -1.08
N PRO A 164 -7.37 19.67 -0.76
CA PRO A 164 -6.29 20.44 -1.40
C PRO A 164 -6.15 20.21 -2.90
N THR A 165 -6.69 19.10 -3.41
CA THR A 165 -6.64 18.75 -4.85
C THR A 165 -7.89 19.14 -5.62
N GLY A 166 -8.82 19.87 -4.98
CA GLY A 166 -10.09 20.28 -5.59
C GLY A 166 -11.25 19.28 -5.40
N LYS A 167 -10.98 18.10 -4.84
CA LYS A 167 -11.98 17.13 -4.37
C LYS A 167 -11.70 16.78 -2.92
N MET A 168 -12.70 16.23 -2.20
CA MET A 168 -12.50 15.84 -0.79
C MET A 168 -11.36 14.84 -0.65
N TRP A 169 -11.31 13.86 -1.56
CA TRP A 169 -10.25 12.86 -1.64
C TRP A 169 -9.56 12.92 -3.00
N CYS A 170 -8.22 12.90 -3.03
CA CYS A 170 -7.46 12.95 -4.28
C CYS A 170 -7.78 11.75 -5.19
N HIS A 171 -7.98 10.58 -4.62
CA HIS A 171 -8.30 9.38 -5.42
C HIS A 171 -9.63 9.48 -6.20
N GLU A 172 -10.51 10.43 -5.90
CA GLU A 172 -11.70 10.70 -6.71
C GLU A 172 -11.36 11.17 -8.14
N HIS A 173 -10.14 11.68 -8.36
CA HIS A 173 -9.66 12.03 -9.70
C HIS A 173 -9.29 10.80 -10.54
N PHE A 174 -9.09 9.64 -9.92
CA PHE A 174 -8.58 8.46 -10.62
C PHE A 174 -9.66 7.63 -11.29
N ASN A 175 -10.94 7.81 -10.92
CA ASN A 175 -12.07 7.04 -11.44
C ASN A 175 -11.83 5.53 -11.33
N PHE A 176 -11.53 5.05 -10.13
CA PHE A 176 -11.37 3.63 -9.84
C PHE A 176 -12.59 2.80 -10.22
N ASP A 177 -12.39 1.56 -10.64
CA ASP A 177 -13.48 0.61 -10.96
C ASP A 177 -14.33 0.31 -9.71
N THR A 178 -13.73 0.30 -8.53
CA THR A 178 -14.38 0.16 -7.22
C THR A 178 -13.65 1.04 -6.21
N PRO A 179 -14.25 1.40 -5.07
CA PRO A 179 -13.53 2.14 -4.02
C PRO A 179 -12.23 1.45 -3.61
N PRO A 180 -11.18 2.19 -3.21
CA PRO A 180 -10.01 1.62 -2.55
C PRO A 180 -10.43 0.82 -1.30
N ASP A 181 -9.68 -0.23 -0.97
CA ASP A 181 -10.02 -1.07 0.19
C ASP A 181 -9.85 -0.32 1.51
N ILE A 182 -8.79 0.49 1.60
CA ILE A 182 -8.54 1.39 2.74
C ILE A 182 -8.12 2.77 2.22
N VAL A 183 -8.63 3.82 2.86
CA VAL A 183 -8.19 5.22 2.69
C VAL A 183 -7.81 5.79 4.05
N THR A 184 -6.53 6.13 4.24
CA THR A 184 -6.07 6.77 5.48
C THR A 184 -6.14 8.27 5.40
N PHE A 185 -6.40 8.93 6.52
CA PHE A 185 -6.48 10.39 6.61
C PHE A 185 -5.95 10.92 7.95
N SER A 186 -5.45 12.15 7.93
CA SER A 186 -5.00 12.91 9.10
C SER A 186 -4.80 14.39 8.72
N LYS A 187 -3.84 15.05 9.35
CA LYS A 187 -3.41 16.44 9.09
C LYS A 187 -4.59 17.42 9.02
N LYS A 188 -5.02 17.82 7.81
CA LYS A 188 -6.11 18.79 7.59
C LYS A 188 -7.44 18.37 8.21
N MET A 189 -7.65 17.08 8.41
CA MET A 189 -8.83 16.54 9.10
C MET A 189 -8.78 16.74 10.63
N LEU A 190 -7.66 17.21 11.19
CA LEU A 190 -7.39 17.45 12.62
C LEU A 190 -7.51 16.19 13.50
N LEU A 191 -7.70 15.05 12.91
CA LEU A 191 -7.68 13.73 13.57
C LEU A 191 -7.15 12.68 12.60
N GLY A 192 -6.60 11.59 13.11
CA GLY A 192 -6.16 10.45 12.31
C GLY A 192 -7.18 9.33 12.28
N GLY A 193 -7.33 8.71 11.13
CA GLY A 193 -8.23 7.58 10.96
C GLY A 193 -8.10 6.95 9.58
N TYR A 194 -8.98 5.99 9.32
CA TYR A 194 -9.10 5.41 7.99
C TYR A 194 -10.54 4.96 7.72
N TYR A 195 -10.94 5.05 6.47
CA TYR A 195 -12.12 4.40 5.93
C TYR A 195 -11.73 3.06 5.32
N HIS A 196 -12.67 2.13 5.30
CA HIS A 196 -12.47 0.83 4.67
C HIS A 196 -13.76 0.32 4.03
N THR A 197 -13.65 -0.57 3.07
CA THR A 197 -14.80 -1.26 2.46
C THR A 197 -15.45 -2.21 3.46
N SER A 198 -16.70 -2.60 3.21
CA SER A 198 -17.42 -3.55 4.07
C SER A 198 -16.73 -4.92 4.16
N GLU A 199 -16.03 -5.32 3.10
CA GLU A 199 -15.22 -6.55 3.03
C GLU A 199 -14.08 -6.58 4.07
N MET A 200 -13.55 -5.41 4.40
CA MET A 200 -12.48 -5.25 5.38
C MET A 200 -12.96 -5.27 6.86
N ARG A 201 -14.26 -5.52 7.07
CA ARG A 201 -14.90 -5.44 8.39
C ARG A 201 -14.69 -6.69 9.24
#